data_44afbfac9123f0a953c5d6129f372b43
#
_entry.id   44afbfac9123f0a953c5d6129f372b43
#
_cell.length_a   1.000
_cell.length_b   1.000
_cell.length_c   1.000
_cell.angle_alpha   90.00
_cell.angle_beta   90.00
_cell.angle_gamma   90.00
#
_symmetry.space_group_name_H-M   'P 1'
#
loop_
_entity.id
_entity.type
_entity.pdbx_description
1 polymer ?
#
loop_
_entity_poly.entity_id
_entity_poly.type
_entity_poly.pdbx_seq_one_letter_code
_entity_poly.pdbx_strand_id
1 'polypeptide(L)'
;NDPVKREHIKRLLLRCREQHAIPIINYNDAVSESENRRMELAALAKSQAEVHECVDNDETAALVACLVHAETLLLLTSVDGIYTDPADPSTIIEEIAGKDAYELVENIESYKKYCEGASRKGANGAKAKLEYAKQAAAQGTRVLIANAKYSIREILAGEVRCTKIHIR
;
A
#
# COMPACT_ATOMS: atom_id res chain seq x y z
N ASN A 1 -15.07 6.75 8.04
CA ASN A 1 -14.18 6.14 9.05
C ASN A 1 -14.98 5.69 10.27
N ASP A 2 -15.72 4.58 10.13
CA ASP A 2 -16.51 3.99 11.20
C ASP A 2 -15.59 3.11 12.08
N PRO A 3 -15.32 3.45 13.34
CA PRO A 3 -14.42 2.69 14.21
C PRO A 3 -14.94 1.28 14.48
N VAL A 4 -16.26 1.06 14.49
CA VAL A 4 -16.86 -0.26 14.70
C VAL A 4 -16.58 -1.18 13.51
N LYS A 5 -16.75 -0.66 12.28
CA LYS A 5 -16.42 -1.42 11.06
C LYS A 5 -14.92 -1.75 10.99
N ARG A 6 -14.05 -0.80 11.34
CA ARG A 6 -12.60 -1.03 11.38
C ARG A 6 -12.23 -2.15 12.37
N GLU A 7 -12.80 -2.12 13.55
CA GLU A 7 -12.54 -3.16 14.56
C GLU A 7 -13.06 -4.53 14.12
N HIS A 8 -14.22 -4.60 13.45
CA HIS A 8 -14.72 -5.85 12.88
C HIS A 8 -13.80 -6.43 11.81
N ILE A 9 -13.32 -5.60 10.87
CA ILE A 9 -12.38 -6.02 9.82
C ILE A 9 -11.08 -6.51 10.46
N LYS A 10 -10.53 -5.76 11.44
CA LYS A 10 -9.33 -6.16 12.18
C LYS A 10 -9.48 -7.53 12.82
N ARG A 11 -10.57 -7.76 13.55
CA ARG A 11 -10.85 -9.05 14.19
C ARG A 11 -10.97 -10.19 13.18
N LEU A 12 -11.62 -9.95 12.03
CA LEU A 12 -11.75 -10.94 10.98
C LEU A 12 -10.37 -11.36 10.45
N LEU A 13 -9.49 -10.39 10.15
CA LEU A 13 -8.15 -10.63 9.65
C LEU A 13 -7.27 -11.37 10.67
N LEU A 14 -7.32 -10.96 11.94
CA LEU A 14 -6.58 -11.64 13.01
C LEU A 14 -7.08 -13.07 13.24
N ARG A 15 -8.39 -13.31 13.11
CA ARG A 15 -8.97 -14.65 13.19
C ARG A 15 -8.51 -15.57 12.06
N CYS A 16 -8.30 -15.02 10.83
CA CYS A 16 -7.71 -15.81 9.75
C CYS A 16 -6.34 -16.36 10.17
N ARG A 17 -5.50 -15.56 10.82
CA ARG A 17 -4.18 -15.99 11.31
C ARG A 17 -4.31 -17.10 12.35
N GLU A 18 -5.24 -17.00 13.31
CA GLU A 18 -5.50 -18.03 14.32
C GLU A 18 -5.96 -19.36 13.70
N GLN A 19 -6.66 -19.29 12.58
CA GLN A 19 -7.15 -20.44 11.82
C GLN A 19 -6.14 -20.94 10.78
N HIS A 20 -4.91 -20.41 10.73
CA HIS A 20 -3.90 -20.70 9.71
C HIS A 20 -4.41 -20.48 8.28
N ALA A 21 -5.33 -19.54 8.09
CA ALA A 21 -5.89 -19.16 6.81
C ALA A 21 -5.23 -17.87 6.29
N ILE A 22 -5.00 -17.80 4.98
CA ILE A 22 -4.48 -16.60 4.31
C ILE A 22 -5.68 -15.85 3.73
N PRO A 23 -6.03 -14.64 4.24
CA PRO A 23 -7.09 -13.84 3.66
C PRO A 23 -6.65 -13.30 2.29
N ILE A 24 -7.51 -13.42 1.27
CA ILE A 24 -7.35 -12.77 -0.02
C ILE A 24 -8.36 -11.64 -0.07
N ILE A 25 -7.88 -10.41 -0.35
CA ILE A 25 -8.69 -9.19 -0.31
C ILE A 25 -8.51 -8.46 -1.63
N ASN A 26 -9.61 -8.00 -2.22
CA ASN A 26 -9.60 -7.14 -3.38
C ASN A 26 -10.48 -5.91 -3.10
N TYR A 27 -10.05 -4.71 -3.52
CA TYR A 27 -10.85 -3.50 -3.35
C TYR A 27 -12.20 -3.55 -4.10
N ASN A 28 -12.26 -4.34 -5.17
CA ASN A 28 -13.47 -4.60 -5.96
C ASN A 28 -14.31 -5.73 -5.43
N ASP A 29 -13.88 -6.42 -4.36
CA ASP A 29 -14.69 -7.48 -3.83
C ASP A 29 -16.02 -6.92 -3.38
N ALA A 30 -16.95 -7.06 -4.28
CA ALA A 30 -18.35 -6.87 -4.06
C ALA A 30 -18.82 -7.90 -3.03
N VAL A 31 -18.54 -7.62 -1.77
CA VAL A 31 -19.38 -8.14 -0.68
C VAL A 31 -20.77 -7.47 -0.80
N SER A 32 -20.91 -6.51 -1.69
CA SER A 32 -22.18 -5.93 -2.11
C SER A 32 -22.20 -5.78 -3.62
N GLU A 33 -23.28 -6.19 -4.25
CA GLU A 33 -23.59 -5.83 -5.62
C GLU A 33 -23.34 -4.35 -5.83
N SER A 34 -22.80 -3.96 -6.99
CA SER A 34 -22.41 -2.58 -7.29
C SER A 34 -23.53 -1.54 -7.09
N GLU A 35 -24.78 -1.97 -7.13
CA GLU A 35 -25.96 -1.16 -6.81
C GLU A 35 -26.11 -0.90 -5.30
N ASN A 36 -25.87 -1.90 -4.46
CA ASN A 36 -25.94 -1.74 -3.01
C ASN A 36 -24.83 -0.81 -2.51
N ARG A 37 -23.63 -0.90 -3.08
CA ARG A 37 -22.52 -0.02 -2.75
C ARG A 37 -22.80 1.44 -3.10
N ARG A 38 -23.40 1.69 -4.29
CA ARG A 38 -23.84 3.05 -4.67
C ARG A 38 -24.94 3.59 -3.76
N MET A 39 -25.87 2.75 -3.33
CA MET A 39 -26.93 3.16 -2.39
C MET A 39 -26.38 3.42 -0.99
N GLU A 40 -25.46 2.60 -0.50
CA GLU A 40 -24.76 2.82 0.78
C GLU A 40 -23.92 4.10 0.75
N LEU A 41 -23.15 4.34 -0.30
CA LEU A 41 -22.36 5.57 -0.48
C LEU A 41 -23.26 6.81 -0.57
N ALA A 42 -24.38 6.71 -1.28
CA ALA A 42 -25.36 7.80 -1.36
C ALA A 42 -26.06 8.07 -0.01
N ALA A 43 -26.31 7.04 0.78
CA ALA A 43 -26.87 7.17 2.13
C ALA A 43 -25.85 7.78 3.11
N LEU A 44 -24.57 7.38 3.03
CA LEU A 44 -23.48 7.91 3.84
C LEU A 44 -23.15 9.36 3.46
N ALA A 45 -23.17 9.71 2.18
CA ALA A 45 -22.97 11.09 1.72
C ALA A 45 -24.06 12.04 2.26
N LYS A 46 -25.30 11.54 2.41
CA LYS A 46 -26.39 12.30 3.05
C LYS A 46 -26.21 12.47 4.55
N SER A 47 -25.46 11.60 5.22
CA SER A 47 -25.19 11.66 6.66
C SER A 47 -24.00 12.53 7.06
N GLN A 48 -23.36 13.25 6.13
CA GLN A 48 -22.13 14.03 6.32
C GLN A 48 -20.94 13.22 6.89
N ALA A 49 -20.96 11.89 6.83
CA ALA A 49 -19.82 11.07 7.16
C ALA A 49 -18.79 11.13 6.02
N GLU A 50 -17.52 11.30 6.35
CA GLU A 50 -16.44 11.16 5.36
C GLU A 50 -16.40 9.72 4.85
N VAL A 51 -16.80 9.55 3.59
CA VAL A 51 -16.74 8.26 2.90
C VAL A 51 -15.42 8.20 2.15
N HIS A 52 -14.51 7.36 2.62
CA HIS A 52 -13.29 7.06 1.90
C HIS A 52 -13.50 5.81 1.06
N GLU A 53 -13.47 5.97 -0.25
CA GLU A 53 -13.55 4.87 -1.21
C GLU A 53 -12.14 4.50 -1.67
N CYS A 54 -11.71 3.26 -1.39
CA CYS A 54 -10.46 2.74 -1.92
C CYS A 54 -10.57 2.62 -3.44
N VAL A 55 -9.59 3.16 -4.16
CA VAL A 55 -9.59 3.21 -5.62
C VAL A 55 -8.73 2.13 -6.26
N ASP A 56 -7.84 1.49 -5.48
CA ASP A 56 -7.03 0.37 -5.96
C ASP A 56 -6.55 -0.57 -4.83
N ASN A 57 -5.90 -1.68 -5.23
CA ASN A 57 -5.41 -2.69 -4.29
C ASN A 57 -4.23 -2.21 -3.44
N ASP A 58 -3.39 -1.29 -3.93
CA ASP A 58 -2.25 -0.77 -3.17
C ASP A 58 -2.73 0.07 -1.99
N GLU A 59 -3.78 0.89 -2.21
CA GLU A 59 -4.45 1.64 -1.13
C GLU A 59 -5.05 0.69 -0.09
N THR A 60 -5.80 -0.31 -0.56
CA THR A 60 -6.40 -1.31 0.32
C THR A 60 -5.32 -2.05 1.13
N ALA A 61 -4.21 -2.42 0.51
CA ALA A 61 -3.10 -3.09 1.18
C ALA A 61 -2.46 -2.20 2.25
N ALA A 62 -2.25 -0.91 1.97
CA ALA A 62 -1.72 0.04 2.96
C ALA A 62 -2.67 0.23 4.15
N LEU A 63 -3.98 0.37 3.89
CA LEU A 63 -4.99 0.47 4.95
C LEU A 63 -5.06 -0.78 5.81
N VAL A 64 -5.00 -1.97 5.20
CA VAL A 64 -4.97 -3.25 5.92
C VAL A 64 -3.69 -3.36 6.75
N ALA A 65 -2.53 -3.03 6.19
CA ALA A 65 -1.26 -3.05 6.92
C ALA A 65 -1.31 -2.16 8.17
N CYS A 66 -1.83 -0.94 8.05
CA CYS A 66 -2.04 -0.03 9.18
C CYS A 66 -3.02 -0.62 10.22
N LEU A 67 -4.11 -1.24 9.75
CA LEU A 67 -5.17 -1.76 10.63
C LEU A 67 -4.70 -2.93 11.51
N VAL A 68 -3.88 -3.83 10.94
CA VAL A 68 -3.38 -5.02 11.65
C VAL A 68 -1.98 -4.81 12.24
N HIS A 69 -1.39 -3.61 12.10
CA HIS A 69 0.00 -3.31 12.47
C HIS A 69 0.98 -4.31 11.86
N ALA A 70 0.91 -4.44 10.52
CA ALA A 70 1.75 -5.36 9.79
C ALA A 70 3.24 -4.98 9.96
N GLU A 71 4.10 -5.97 10.18
CA GLU A 71 5.54 -5.76 10.24
C GLU A 71 6.10 -5.38 8.87
N THR A 72 5.58 -6.02 7.82
CA THR A 72 6.03 -5.78 6.44
C THR A 72 4.84 -5.67 5.49
N LEU A 73 4.88 -4.67 4.61
CA LEU A 73 4.00 -4.51 3.44
C LEU A 73 4.83 -4.72 2.17
N LEU A 74 4.45 -5.68 1.34
CA LEU A 74 5.10 -5.95 0.06
C LEU A 74 4.19 -5.50 -1.09
N LEU A 75 4.63 -4.49 -1.83
CA LEU A 75 3.97 -3.98 -3.04
C LEU A 75 4.68 -4.56 -4.27
N LEU A 76 4.04 -5.48 -4.95
CA LEU A 76 4.55 -6.10 -6.16
C LEU A 76 4.24 -5.26 -7.40
N THR A 77 5.22 -5.15 -8.30
CA THR A 77 5.12 -4.35 -9.52
C THR A 77 5.84 -5.05 -10.68
N SER A 78 5.75 -4.50 -11.88
CA SER A 78 6.44 -5.03 -13.08
C SER A 78 7.90 -4.58 -13.20
N VAL A 79 8.38 -3.74 -12.29
CA VAL A 79 9.76 -3.21 -12.24
C VAL A 79 10.38 -3.54 -10.88
N ASP A 80 11.73 -3.44 -10.76
CA ASP A 80 12.40 -3.88 -9.54
C ASP A 80 12.18 -2.94 -8.34
N GLY A 81 11.75 -1.69 -8.57
CA GLY A 81 11.47 -0.71 -7.53
C GLY A 81 11.18 0.68 -8.08
N ILE A 82 11.50 1.71 -7.32
CA ILE A 82 11.40 3.11 -7.73
C ILE A 82 12.74 3.55 -8.32
N TYR A 83 12.71 4.26 -9.44
CA TYR A 83 13.89 4.75 -10.15
C TYR A 83 13.93 6.27 -10.16
N THR A 84 15.11 6.87 -10.15
CA THR A 84 15.27 8.31 -10.43
C THR A 84 15.17 8.61 -11.93
N ASP A 85 15.54 7.65 -12.79
CA ASP A 85 15.29 7.65 -14.22
C ASP A 85 14.69 6.30 -14.63
N PRO A 86 13.39 6.24 -15.02
CA PRO A 86 12.74 4.99 -15.43
C PRO A 86 13.37 4.32 -16.67
N ALA A 87 14.14 5.05 -17.47
CA ALA A 87 14.83 4.51 -18.64
C ALA A 87 16.16 3.83 -18.30
N ASP A 88 16.73 4.10 -17.11
CA ASP A 88 17.98 3.54 -16.65
C ASP A 88 17.78 2.65 -15.40
N PRO A 89 17.84 1.31 -15.54
CA PRO A 89 17.69 0.38 -14.42
C PRO A 89 18.77 0.50 -13.34
N SER A 90 19.90 1.16 -13.61
CA SER A 90 20.95 1.38 -12.62
C SER A 90 20.56 2.41 -11.56
N THR A 91 19.57 3.26 -11.86
CA THR A 91 19.12 4.38 -11.02
C THR A 91 18.06 4.00 -9.97
N ILE A 92 17.91 2.72 -9.67
CA ILE A 92 16.97 2.26 -8.64
C ILE A 92 17.31 2.87 -7.28
N ILE A 93 16.28 3.37 -6.61
CA ILE A 93 16.35 3.86 -5.23
C ILE A 93 16.21 2.64 -4.32
N GLU A 94 17.31 2.15 -3.77
CA GLU A 94 17.30 0.93 -2.95
C GLU A 94 16.73 1.16 -1.55
N GLU A 95 16.89 2.37 -0.99
CA GLU A 95 16.41 2.69 0.33
C GLU A 95 15.83 4.12 0.39
N ILE A 96 14.68 4.26 1.04
CA ILE A 96 14.10 5.52 1.49
C ILE A 96 13.85 5.36 2.99
N ALA A 97 14.64 6.03 3.82
CA ALA A 97 14.55 5.89 5.26
C ALA A 97 14.57 7.24 5.96
N GLY A 98 14.06 7.28 7.19
CA GLY A 98 14.14 8.42 8.08
C GLY A 98 14.41 7.95 9.51
N LYS A 99 14.97 8.80 10.36
CA LYS A 99 15.16 8.50 11.80
C LYS A 99 13.85 8.44 12.57
N ASP A 100 12.82 9.07 12.03
CA ASP A 100 11.46 9.10 12.55
C ASP A 100 10.44 9.20 11.40
N ALA A 101 9.16 9.18 11.75
CA ALA A 101 8.05 9.25 10.77
C ALA A 101 8.05 10.59 10.00
N TYR A 102 8.45 11.70 10.63
CA TYR A 102 8.47 13.00 9.99
C TYR A 102 9.53 13.06 8.88
N GLU A 103 10.78 12.73 9.21
CA GLU A 103 11.87 12.71 8.24
C GLU A 103 11.62 11.69 7.13
N LEU A 104 11.06 10.52 7.47
CA LEU A 104 10.69 9.52 6.46
C LEU A 104 9.67 10.09 5.46
N VAL A 105 8.63 10.77 5.94
CA VAL A 105 7.60 11.38 5.09
C VAL A 105 8.22 12.44 4.17
N GLU A 106 9.08 13.32 4.70
CA GLU A 106 9.78 14.33 3.88
C GLU A 106 10.65 13.67 2.80
N ASN A 107 11.38 12.62 3.15
CA ASN A 107 12.20 11.88 2.19
C ASN A 107 11.34 11.23 1.09
N ILE A 108 10.23 10.57 1.44
CA ILE A 108 9.29 10.02 0.45
C ILE A 108 8.77 11.11 -0.49
N GLU A 109 8.34 12.25 0.05
CA GLU A 109 7.86 13.38 -0.77
C GLU A 109 8.94 13.88 -1.74
N SER A 110 10.20 13.92 -1.31
CA SER A 110 11.32 14.33 -2.17
C SER A 110 11.54 13.40 -3.37
N TYR A 111 11.24 12.11 -3.23
CA TYR A 111 11.38 11.13 -4.29
C TYR A 111 10.19 11.08 -5.26
N LYS A 112 9.02 11.58 -4.87
CA LYS A 112 7.83 11.62 -5.75
C LYS A 112 8.04 12.39 -7.04
N LYS A 113 8.95 13.37 -7.07
CA LYS A 113 9.31 14.14 -8.27
C LYS A 113 9.86 13.25 -9.40
N TYR A 114 10.50 12.13 -9.07
CA TYR A 114 11.02 11.19 -10.06
C TYR A 114 9.95 10.23 -10.62
N CYS A 115 8.77 10.24 -10.04
CA CYS A 115 7.65 9.36 -10.43
C CYS A 115 6.70 10.03 -11.43
N GLU A 116 7.02 11.23 -11.95
CA GLU A 116 6.18 11.95 -12.87
C GLU A 116 6.39 11.43 -14.30
N GLY A 117 5.31 11.07 -15.00
CA GLY A 117 5.31 10.70 -16.41
C GLY A 117 5.16 9.21 -16.75
N ALA A 118 5.14 8.29 -15.80
CA ALA A 118 5.18 6.84 -16.05
C ALA A 118 3.86 6.11 -15.80
N SER A 119 2.68 6.68 -16.02
CA SER A 119 1.44 5.94 -15.78
C SER A 119 0.67 5.58 -17.04
N ARG A 120 0.34 4.30 -17.21
CA ARG A 120 -0.74 3.85 -18.09
C ARG A 120 -2.05 4.49 -17.61
N LYS A 121 -2.92 4.92 -18.52
CA LYS A 121 -4.29 5.34 -18.18
C LYS A 121 -4.95 4.25 -17.33
N GLY A 122 -5.30 4.57 -16.08
CA GLY A 122 -5.99 3.66 -15.16
C GLY A 122 -5.14 2.97 -14.09
N ALA A 123 -3.80 3.16 -14.07
CA ALA A 123 -2.95 2.69 -12.97
C ALA A 123 -2.26 3.90 -12.31
N ASN A 124 -2.43 4.02 -11.00
CA ASN A 124 -1.85 5.13 -10.23
C ASN A 124 -0.32 5.02 -10.04
N GLY A 125 0.43 4.47 -10.93
CA GLY A 125 1.88 4.51 -11.09
C GLY A 125 2.75 4.47 -9.81
N ALA A 126 4.04 4.72 -9.97
CA ALA A 126 5.02 4.78 -8.87
C ALA A 126 4.71 5.85 -7.82
N LYS A 127 4.12 7.00 -8.23
CA LYS A 127 3.74 8.10 -7.32
C LYS A 127 2.67 7.67 -6.32
N ALA A 128 1.63 6.94 -6.77
CA ALA A 128 0.59 6.43 -5.90
C ALA A 128 1.12 5.35 -4.95
N LYS A 129 2.00 4.46 -5.43
CA LYS A 129 2.66 3.46 -4.56
C LYS A 129 3.45 4.13 -3.43
N LEU A 130 4.18 5.21 -3.72
CA LEU A 130 4.87 5.99 -2.69
C LEU A 130 3.90 6.66 -1.71
N GLU A 131 2.74 7.15 -2.18
CA GLU A 131 1.73 7.74 -1.30
C GLU A 131 1.15 6.71 -0.33
N TYR A 132 0.81 5.53 -0.83
CA TYR A 132 0.28 4.46 0.02
C TYR A 132 1.36 3.86 0.93
N ALA A 133 2.58 3.68 0.42
CA ALA A 133 3.73 3.26 1.21
C ALA A 133 3.99 4.21 2.39
N LYS A 134 3.87 5.53 2.17
CA LYS A 134 4.03 6.56 3.19
C LYS A 134 3.11 6.33 4.38
N GLN A 135 1.83 6.01 4.14
CA GLN A 135 0.86 5.79 5.21
C GLN A 135 1.25 4.62 6.12
N ALA A 136 1.65 3.50 5.53
CA ALA A 136 2.05 2.32 6.29
C ALA A 136 3.41 2.50 6.97
N ALA A 137 4.39 3.06 6.26
CA ALA A 137 5.74 3.25 6.77
C ALA A 137 5.81 4.26 7.92
N ALA A 138 5.02 5.34 7.88
CA ALA A 138 4.92 6.30 8.97
C ALA A 138 4.37 5.69 10.28
N GLN A 139 3.70 4.53 10.22
CA GLN A 139 3.24 3.77 11.38
C GLN A 139 4.19 2.63 11.78
N GLY A 140 5.40 2.60 11.21
CA GLY A 140 6.42 1.62 11.56
C GLY A 140 6.41 0.33 10.73
N THR A 141 5.52 0.21 9.74
CA THR A 141 5.54 -0.92 8.80
C THR A 141 6.70 -0.77 7.83
N ARG A 142 7.55 -1.79 7.69
CA ARG A 142 8.56 -1.83 6.63
C ARG A 142 7.88 -2.07 5.29
N VAL A 143 8.04 -1.17 4.32
CA VAL A 143 7.47 -1.34 2.98
C VAL A 143 8.55 -1.73 1.98
N LEU A 144 8.27 -2.77 1.18
CA LEU A 144 9.13 -3.24 0.09
C LEU A 144 8.37 -3.09 -1.23
N ILE A 145 8.95 -2.36 -2.19
CA ILE A 145 8.42 -2.26 -3.56
C ILE A 145 9.35 -3.08 -4.45
N ALA A 146 8.86 -4.18 -5.01
CA ALA A 146 9.67 -5.18 -5.69
C ALA A 146 8.99 -5.74 -6.94
N ASN A 147 9.78 -6.36 -7.82
CA ASN A 147 9.29 -6.98 -9.03
C ASN A 147 8.58 -8.31 -8.72
N ALA A 148 7.39 -8.49 -9.27
CA ALA A 148 6.59 -9.71 -9.14
C ALA A 148 7.23 -10.96 -9.78
N LYS A 149 8.33 -10.81 -10.55
CA LYS A 149 9.09 -11.93 -11.11
C LYS A 149 9.86 -12.72 -10.06
N TYR A 150 10.17 -12.09 -8.91
CA TYR A 150 10.91 -12.70 -7.81
C TYR A 150 9.98 -13.38 -6.82
N SER A 151 10.45 -14.43 -6.17
CA SER A 151 9.72 -15.04 -5.08
C SER A 151 9.69 -14.14 -3.84
N ILE A 152 8.64 -14.25 -3.04
CA ILE A 152 8.53 -13.52 -1.76
C ILE A 152 9.73 -13.83 -0.86
N ARG A 153 10.28 -15.07 -0.90
CA ARG A 153 11.43 -15.47 -0.12
C ARG A 153 12.69 -14.68 -0.50
N GLU A 154 12.99 -14.57 -1.79
CA GLU A 154 14.15 -13.81 -2.29
C GLU A 154 14.05 -12.32 -1.92
N ILE A 155 12.84 -11.74 -2.05
CA ILE A 155 12.60 -10.34 -1.69
C ILE A 155 12.83 -10.12 -0.19
N LEU A 156 12.23 -10.96 0.67
CA LEU A 156 12.35 -10.83 2.12
C LEU A 156 13.76 -11.13 2.64
N ALA A 157 14.50 -12.03 1.97
CA ALA A 157 15.90 -12.33 2.27
C ALA A 157 16.87 -11.22 1.82
N GLY A 158 16.39 -10.28 0.98
CA GLY A 158 17.25 -9.22 0.43
C GLY A 158 18.20 -9.69 -0.68
N GLU A 159 17.88 -10.80 -1.32
CA GLU A 159 18.69 -11.42 -2.39
C GLU A 159 18.47 -10.73 -3.75
N VAL A 160 17.48 -9.85 -3.83
CA VAL A 160 17.11 -9.13 -5.06
C VAL A 160 17.03 -7.62 -4.79
N ARG A 161 17.25 -6.84 -5.85
CA ARG A 161 17.10 -5.38 -5.76
C ARG A 161 15.62 -5.02 -5.61
N CYS A 162 15.35 -4.12 -4.71
CA CYS A 162 14.01 -3.56 -4.47
C CYS A 162 14.13 -2.20 -3.77
N THR A 163 13.05 -1.42 -3.74
CA THR A 163 13.01 -0.20 -2.91
C THR A 163 12.48 -0.54 -1.52
N LYS A 164 13.27 -0.27 -0.50
CA LYS A 164 12.95 -0.45 0.93
C LYS A 164 12.58 0.90 1.54
N ILE A 165 11.44 0.97 2.24
CA ILE A 165 10.95 2.19 2.87
C ILE A 165 10.67 1.88 4.34
N HIS A 166 11.35 2.56 5.27
CA HIS A 166 11.23 2.27 6.70
C HIS A 166 11.76 3.38 7.59
N ILE A 167 11.38 3.37 8.87
CA ILE A 167 12.03 4.14 9.93
C ILE A 167 13.26 3.33 10.41
N ARG A 168 14.41 4.01 10.57
CA ARG A 168 15.66 3.41 11.06
C ARG A 168 15.65 3.21 12.56
#